data_f32c43dd408452d88973b8cb9766a4ca
#
_entry.id   f32c43dd408452d88973b8cb9766a4ca
#
_cell.length_a   1.000
_cell.length_b   1.000
_cell.length_c   1.000
_cell.angle_alpha   90.00
_cell.angle_beta   90.00
_cell.angle_gamma   90.00
#
_symmetry.space_group_name_H-M   'P 1'
#
loop_
_entity.id
_entity.type
_entity.pdbx_description
1 polymer ?
#
loop_
_entity_poly.entity_id
_entity_poly.type
_entity_poly.pdbx_seq_one_letter_code
_entity_poly.pdbx_strand_id
1 'polypeptide(L)'
;MKTDEKQIRHGVALLAVIILILAITGGYMAIDRYLVGDEVVTYGMANSTDKGWMLSTGRIRAYFEEEILTDSVPQTIQNITAFGLDLAKNRRGAAYFSYPRPEECGWYGKEQISGWFSIREDERFHLGDVYLNAMGDDANSYLYYELVHLSGSIFPGISATKWSAFLVNAAALVAVLVLLYGIAGYFTADTKRKLMVCLLFGCSVGCLDLSTYLRAYMLAMAFQLALLLVHLKLYQAIRNGMEKAVRRDIVGLLILYPLGYIAHYTTGVWAAVLGIATLVWLGKNLTGQARKKNMRRYVICGILAIGIGILLDPMSVLGLFSKLSGTGTSLAQAIKESVSGFAGAVFGNVLWMVGFFILFVINLVQAVRKAEKKDTRLVWLEWLLAGYCALIVLTTRFPYFKVAYPLMFLVIVMELGFLAEIIQRPRRIRMIYSILAVVFIGSSLVYTYYNKNTEVRVSDQVEAALEAADTDRLLLIREHAEGYECFPLLGRYESVYVLTYGEEKLDALLAD
;
A
#
# COMPACT_ATOMS: atom_id res chain seq x y z
N MET A 1 -33.87 19.35 13.46
CA MET A 1 -34.68 18.29 12.81
C MET A 1 -34.37 18.10 11.32
N LYS A 2 -34.70 19.05 10.39
CA LYS A 2 -34.44 18.86 8.94
C LYS A 2 -32.96 18.69 8.58
N THR A 3 -32.03 19.31 9.30
CA THR A 3 -30.59 19.22 9.07
C THR A 3 -30.06 17.85 9.48
N ASP A 4 -30.54 17.32 10.61
CA ASP A 4 -30.13 16.02 11.13
C ASP A 4 -30.65 14.87 10.24
N GLU A 5 -31.88 14.97 9.75
CA GLU A 5 -32.49 13.99 8.83
C GLU A 5 -31.71 13.92 7.49
N LYS A 6 -31.29 15.08 6.96
CA LYS A 6 -30.48 15.13 5.75
C LYS A 6 -29.09 14.50 5.97
N GLN A 7 -28.49 14.74 7.12
CA GLN A 7 -27.18 14.19 7.47
C GLN A 7 -27.24 12.67 7.65
N ILE A 8 -28.29 12.16 8.30
CA ILE A 8 -28.55 10.71 8.42
C ILE A 8 -28.70 10.07 7.05
N ARG A 9 -29.50 10.64 6.14
CA ARG A 9 -29.68 10.12 4.78
C ARG A 9 -28.37 10.05 3.99
N HIS A 10 -27.47 11.02 4.17
CA HIS A 10 -26.16 11.01 3.53
C HIS A 10 -25.26 9.91 4.10
N GLY A 11 -25.28 9.68 5.40
CA GLY A 11 -24.56 8.59 6.06
C GLY A 11 -25.04 7.21 5.59
N VAL A 12 -26.36 7.01 5.52
CA VAL A 12 -26.97 5.77 5.02
C VAL A 12 -26.57 5.51 3.55
N ALA A 13 -26.58 6.55 2.71
CA ALA A 13 -26.19 6.39 1.31
C ALA A 13 -24.70 6.01 1.16
N LEU A 14 -23.80 6.60 1.96
CA LEU A 14 -22.39 6.21 1.98
C LEU A 14 -22.20 4.76 2.47
N LEU A 15 -22.92 4.38 3.54
CA LEU A 15 -22.89 3.02 4.07
C LEU A 15 -23.35 2.00 3.01
N ALA A 16 -24.42 2.30 2.27
CA ALA A 16 -24.87 1.44 1.18
C ALA A 16 -23.82 1.26 0.08
N VAL A 17 -23.10 2.34 -0.29
CA VAL A 17 -22.00 2.27 -1.25
C VAL A 17 -20.85 1.41 -0.70
N ILE A 18 -20.48 1.59 0.56
CA ILE A 18 -19.43 0.80 1.21
C ILE A 18 -19.80 -0.70 1.21
N ILE A 19 -21.03 -1.04 1.62
CA ILE A 19 -21.51 -2.43 1.64
C ILE A 19 -21.47 -3.04 0.23
N LEU A 20 -21.91 -2.28 -0.78
CA LEU A 20 -21.88 -2.75 -2.18
C LEU A 20 -20.46 -3.05 -2.62
N ILE A 21 -19.50 -2.14 -2.36
CA ILE A 21 -18.10 -2.32 -2.76
C ILE A 21 -17.48 -3.51 -2.01
N LEU A 22 -17.74 -3.65 -0.71
CA LEU A 22 -17.27 -4.79 0.08
C LEU A 22 -17.86 -6.12 -0.43
N ALA A 23 -19.13 -6.14 -0.82
CA ALA A 23 -19.73 -7.33 -1.40
C ALA A 23 -19.09 -7.72 -2.74
N ILE A 24 -18.78 -6.73 -3.59
CA ILE A 24 -18.09 -6.94 -4.85
C ILE A 24 -16.67 -7.48 -4.61
N THR A 25 -15.88 -6.80 -3.78
CA THR A 25 -14.49 -7.22 -3.48
C THR A 25 -14.44 -8.57 -2.78
N GLY A 26 -15.37 -8.85 -1.85
CA GLY A 26 -15.51 -10.15 -1.20
C GLY A 26 -15.88 -11.27 -2.20
N GLY A 27 -16.71 -10.95 -3.21
CA GLY A 27 -17.03 -11.87 -4.30
C GLY A 27 -15.80 -12.23 -5.13
N TYR A 28 -14.95 -11.26 -5.48
CA TYR A 28 -13.68 -11.50 -6.17
C TYR A 28 -12.70 -12.30 -5.29
N MET A 29 -12.64 -11.98 -3.99
CA MET A 29 -11.81 -12.72 -3.04
C MET A 29 -12.23 -14.19 -2.90
N ALA A 30 -13.52 -14.49 -3.02
CA ALA A 30 -14.04 -15.85 -2.98
C ALA A 30 -13.67 -16.67 -4.24
N ILE A 31 -13.49 -16.00 -5.39
CA ILE A 31 -13.03 -16.63 -6.63
C ILE A 31 -11.53 -16.94 -6.54
N ASP A 32 -10.75 -16.01 -6.02
CA ASP A 32 -9.31 -16.05 -5.91
C ASP A 32 -8.86 -16.95 -4.74
N ARG A 33 -8.60 -18.24 -5.02
CA ARG A 33 -8.38 -19.27 -3.98
C ARG A 33 -6.93 -19.40 -3.54
N TYR A 34 -5.97 -18.98 -4.36
CA TYR A 34 -4.55 -19.26 -4.17
C TYR A 34 -3.78 -18.03 -3.73
N LEU A 35 -2.80 -18.22 -2.84
CA LEU A 35 -1.80 -17.22 -2.56
C LEU A 35 -0.81 -17.15 -3.72
N VAL A 36 -0.48 -15.96 -4.18
CA VAL A 36 0.45 -15.75 -5.29
C VAL A 36 1.63 -14.87 -4.84
N GLY A 37 2.83 -15.23 -5.29
CA GLY A 37 4.04 -14.42 -5.16
C GLY A 37 4.19 -13.70 -3.79
N ASP A 38 4.08 -12.40 -3.84
CA ASP A 38 4.19 -11.53 -2.66
C ASP A 38 3.17 -11.81 -1.54
N GLU A 39 2.03 -12.43 -1.82
CA GLU A 39 1.03 -12.76 -0.81
C GLU A 39 1.52 -13.90 0.08
N VAL A 40 2.23 -14.87 -0.51
CA VAL A 40 2.91 -15.94 0.24
C VAL A 40 3.93 -15.34 1.21
N VAL A 41 4.70 -14.34 0.74
CA VAL A 41 5.61 -13.58 1.60
C VAL A 41 4.86 -12.90 2.76
N THR A 42 3.69 -12.32 2.49
CA THR A 42 2.88 -11.70 3.53
C THR A 42 2.52 -12.68 4.65
N TYR A 43 2.08 -13.90 4.30
CA TYR A 43 1.72 -14.92 5.30
C TYR A 43 2.94 -15.46 6.02
N GLY A 44 4.04 -15.74 5.31
CA GLY A 44 5.29 -16.14 5.92
C GLY A 44 5.81 -15.11 6.93
N MET A 45 5.73 -13.82 6.62
CA MET A 45 6.11 -12.74 7.54
C MET A 45 5.16 -12.60 8.72
N ALA A 46 3.86 -12.75 8.49
CA ALA A 46 2.85 -12.54 9.52
C ALA A 46 2.72 -13.74 10.47
N ASN A 47 2.82 -14.97 9.97
CA ASN A 47 2.43 -16.17 10.71
C ASN A 47 3.60 -17.06 11.12
N SER A 48 4.78 -16.94 10.47
CA SER A 48 5.95 -17.70 10.89
C SER A 48 6.55 -17.08 12.14
N THR A 49 6.30 -17.69 13.29
CA THR A 49 6.90 -17.30 14.57
C THR A 49 8.18 -18.06 14.85
N ASP A 50 8.34 -19.25 14.26
CA ASP A 50 9.56 -20.03 14.31
C ASP A 50 10.56 -19.52 13.29
N LYS A 51 11.57 -18.86 13.76
CA LYS A 51 12.87 -18.56 13.13
C LYS A 51 12.93 -18.75 11.62
N GLY A 52 12.68 -17.67 10.92
CA GLY A 52 13.13 -17.55 9.55
C GLY A 52 12.46 -18.53 8.59
N TRP A 53 11.29 -18.14 8.10
CA TRP A 53 10.89 -18.75 6.88
C TRP A 53 11.89 -18.38 5.78
N MET A 54 12.14 -19.26 4.86
CA MET A 54 13.20 -19.39 3.87
C MET A 54 13.55 -18.18 3.00
N LEU A 55 13.60 -16.99 3.55
CA LEU A 55 14.00 -15.80 2.83
C LEU A 55 15.33 -15.24 3.37
N SER A 56 15.92 -14.36 2.58
CA SER A 56 17.04 -13.48 3.00
C SER A 56 16.78 -12.74 4.32
N THR A 57 15.53 -12.69 4.75
CA THR A 57 15.03 -12.22 6.04
C THR A 57 15.67 -12.91 7.23
N GLY A 58 15.91 -14.21 7.14
CA GLY A 58 16.56 -14.96 8.22
C GLY A 58 17.95 -14.44 8.56
N ARG A 59 18.72 -13.95 7.57
CA ARG A 59 20.02 -13.36 7.79
C ARG A 59 19.97 -12.08 8.62
N ILE A 60 19.01 -11.21 8.31
CA ILE A 60 18.88 -9.93 9.02
C ILE A 60 18.34 -10.17 10.42
N ARG A 61 17.36 -11.07 10.56
CA ARG A 61 16.87 -11.49 11.87
C ARG A 61 18.00 -12.05 12.74
N ALA A 62 18.79 -12.99 12.21
CA ALA A 62 19.91 -13.56 12.94
C ALA A 62 20.92 -12.48 13.34
N TYR A 63 21.27 -11.57 12.43
CA TYR A 63 22.15 -10.45 12.75
C TYR A 63 21.57 -9.56 13.86
N PHE A 64 20.29 -9.25 13.83
CA PHE A 64 19.66 -8.46 14.88
C PHE A 64 19.60 -9.18 16.22
N GLU A 65 19.24 -10.47 16.23
CA GLU A 65 19.18 -11.28 17.44
C GLU A 65 20.56 -11.48 18.09
N GLU A 66 21.61 -11.69 17.30
CA GLU A 66 22.93 -12.02 17.77
C GLU A 66 23.83 -10.80 18.04
N GLU A 67 23.72 -9.75 17.21
CA GLU A 67 24.64 -8.61 17.25
C GLU A 67 24.01 -7.32 17.78
N ILE A 68 22.68 -7.17 17.66
CA ILE A 68 22.00 -5.92 18.01
C ILE A 68 21.24 -5.99 19.32
N LEU A 69 20.40 -7.02 19.49
CA LEU A 69 19.56 -7.17 20.66
C LEU A 69 20.35 -7.70 21.83
N THR A 70 20.16 -7.10 23.01
CA THR A 70 20.79 -7.54 24.25
C THR A 70 19.77 -7.41 25.39
N ASP A 71 20.03 -8.03 26.52
CA ASP A 71 19.21 -7.90 27.74
C ASP A 71 19.23 -6.47 28.30
N SER A 72 20.12 -5.61 27.82
CA SER A 72 20.28 -4.22 28.24
C SER A 72 19.74 -3.25 27.21
N VAL A 73 18.64 -2.55 27.52
CA VAL A 73 18.06 -1.52 26.63
C VAL A 73 19.07 -0.43 26.23
N PRO A 74 19.91 0.14 27.12
CA PRO A 74 20.95 1.09 26.72
C PRO A 74 21.94 0.52 25.72
N GLN A 75 22.37 -0.73 25.91
CA GLN A 75 23.31 -1.40 25.01
C GLN A 75 22.67 -1.67 23.64
N THR A 76 21.41 -2.12 23.60
CA THR A 76 20.66 -2.31 22.36
C THR A 76 20.55 -0.99 21.56
N ILE A 77 20.25 0.12 22.25
CA ILE A 77 20.21 1.46 21.58
C ILE A 77 21.58 1.85 21.02
N GLN A 78 22.65 1.56 21.76
CA GLN A 78 24.01 1.81 21.31
C GLN A 78 24.35 0.97 20.06
N ASN A 79 24.00 -0.32 20.07
CA ASN A 79 24.19 -1.23 18.93
C ASN A 79 23.40 -0.79 17.71
N ILE A 80 22.13 -0.40 17.86
CA ILE A 80 21.29 0.16 16.78
C ILE A 80 21.94 1.42 16.21
N THR A 81 22.46 2.28 17.07
CA THR A 81 23.15 3.51 16.62
C THR A 81 24.42 3.20 15.83
N ALA A 82 25.22 2.25 16.33
CA ALA A 82 26.45 1.79 15.66
C ALA A 82 26.12 1.15 14.30
N PHE A 83 25.10 0.31 14.23
CA PHE A 83 24.57 -0.29 13.01
C PHE A 83 24.13 0.79 11.98
N GLY A 84 23.33 1.76 12.41
CA GLY A 84 22.92 2.86 11.55
C GLY A 84 24.09 3.70 11.02
N LEU A 85 25.11 3.93 11.84
CA LEU A 85 26.35 4.63 11.42
C LEU A 85 27.18 3.80 10.45
N ASP A 86 27.29 2.48 10.66
CA ASP A 86 28.00 1.58 9.74
C ASP A 86 27.32 1.56 8.36
N LEU A 87 26.00 1.43 8.33
CA LEU A 87 25.23 1.52 7.10
C LEU A 87 25.40 2.85 6.36
N ALA A 88 25.35 3.96 7.10
CA ALA A 88 25.54 5.30 6.53
C ALA A 88 26.94 5.49 5.93
N LYS A 89 27.97 4.88 6.53
CA LYS A 89 29.37 4.99 6.07
C LYS A 89 29.71 3.99 4.97
N ASN A 90 29.35 2.72 5.16
CA ASN A 90 29.84 1.61 4.37
C ASN A 90 28.82 1.11 3.33
N ARG A 91 27.56 1.54 3.39
CA ARG A 91 26.47 1.13 2.50
C ARG A 91 26.44 -0.39 2.28
N ARG A 92 26.68 -0.86 1.03
CA ARG A 92 26.67 -2.30 0.68
C ARG A 92 27.80 -3.13 1.33
N GLY A 93 28.81 -2.51 1.91
CA GLY A 93 29.88 -3.17 2.66
C GLY A 93 29.62 -3.23 4.16
N ALA A 94 28.45 -2.80 4.64
CA ALA A 94 28.10 -2.89 6.05
C ALA A 94 28.10 -4.36 6.52
N ALA A 95 28.48 -4.56 7.79
CA ALA A 95 28.70 -5.89 8.36
C ALA A 95 27.53 -6.85 8.17
N TYR A 96 26.28 -6.34 8.24
CA TYR A 96 25.10 -7.19 8.09
C TYR A 96 24.94 -7.79 6.67
N PHE A 97 25.48 -7.16 5.61
CA PHE A 97 25.43 -7.71 4.26
C PHE A 97 26.31 -8.95 4.07
N SER A 98 27.35 -9.07 4.89
CA SER A 98 28.24 -10.23 4.91
C SER A 98 27.86 -11.28 5.95
N TYR A 99 26.79 -11.03 6.74
CA TYR A 99 26.34 -11.97 7.76
C TYR A 99 25.88 -13.28 7.11
N PRO A 100 26.17 -14.45 7.70
CA PRO A 100 25.78 -15.74 7.13
C PRO A 100 24.29 -15.83 6.89
N ARG A 101 23.90 -16.32 5.73
CA ARG A 101 22.50 -16.67 5.49
C ARG A 101 22.18 -18.02 6.12
N PRO A 102 21.03 -18.20 6.77
CA PRO A 102 20.54 -19.52 7.09
C PRO A 102 20.51 -20.38 5.80
N GLU A 103 20.81 -21.66 5.92
CA GLU A 103 20.76 -22.56 4.76
C GLU A 103 19.36 -22.55 4.16
N GLU A 104 19.26 -22.09 2.93
CA GLU A 104 18.02 -22.04 2.16
C GLU A 104 17.70 -23.40 1.51
N CYS A 105 18.57 -24.40 1.69
CA CYS A 105 18.44 -25.74 1.14
C CYS A 105 18.28 -26.74 2.27
N GLY A 106 17.34 -27.66 2.13
CA GLY A 106 17.15 -28.72 3.11
C GLY A 106 15.78 -29.40 3.06
N TRP A 107 15.63 -30.39 3.93
CA TRP A 107 14.38 -31.08 4.14
C TRP A 107 13.47 -30.31 5.08
N TYR A 108 12.23 -30.14 4.68
CA TYR A 108 11.16 -29.50 5.45
C TYR A 108 9.99 -30.47 5.58
N GLY A 109 9.57 -30.71 6.80
CA GLY A 109 8.39 -31.53 7.09
C GLY A 109 7.09 -30.75 6.87
N LYS A 110 6.03 -31.49 6.66
CA LYS A 110 4.66 -30.98 6.48
C LYS A 110 4.23 -29.98 7.55
N GLU A 111 4.51 -30.30 8.83
CA GLU A 111 4.14 -29.42 9.96
C GLU A 111 4.89 -28.10 9.93
N GLN A 112 6.16 -28.13 9.53
CA GLN A 112 6.97 -26.93 9.42
C GLN A 112 6.47 -26.01 8.31
N ILE A 113 6.19 -26.58 7.12
CA ILE A 113 5.67 -25.82 5.98
C ILE A 113 4.30 -25.22 6.30
N SER A 114 3.39 -26.02 6.85
CA SER A 114 2.07 -25.51 7.24
C SER A 114 2.14 -24.47 8.37
N GLY A 115 3.11 -24.61 9.26
CA GLY A 115 3.38 -23.65 10.34
C GLY A 115 3.79 -22.26 9.85
N TRP A 116 4.39 -22.14 8.66
CA TRP A 116 4.72 -20.82 8.09
C TRP A 116 3.49 -19.99 7.71
N PHE A 117 2.35 -20.65 7.44
CA PHE A 117 1.14 -19.98 6.94
C PHE A 117 -0.01 -19.95 7.93
N SER A 118 0.04 -20.78 8.98
CA SER A 118 -0.97 -20.87 10.02
C SER A 118 -0.44 -20.31 11.35
N ILE A 119 -1.36 -19.92 12.23
CA ILE A 119 -1.05 -19.49 13.59
C ILE A 119 -1.48 -20.59 14.55
N ARG A 120 -0.53 -21.18 15.28
CA ARG A 120 -0.80 -22.14 16.36
C ARG A 120 -1.37 -21.41 17.58
N GLU A 121 -1.95 -22.14 18.50
CA GLU A 121 -2.60 -21.55 19.68
C GLU A 121 -1.60 -20.83 20.60
N ASP A 122 -0.39 -21.38 20.73
CA ASP A 122 0.72 -20.81 21.48
C ASP A 122 1.39 -19.60 20.82
N GLU A 123 1.17 -19.41 19.52
CA GLU A 123 1.75 -18.30 18.74
C GLU A 123 0.84 -17.06 18.63
N ARG A 124 -0.40 -17.18 19.10
CA ARG A 124 -1.37 -16.08 18.99
C ARG A 124 -0.89 -14.82 19.69
N PHE A 125 -1.01 -13.70 18.99
CA PHE A 125 -0.62 -12.37 19.47
C PHE A 125 0.89 -12.16 19.68
N HIS A 126 1.76 -12.99 19.10
CA HIS A 126 3.22 -12.84 19.16
C HIS A 126 3.70 -11.76 18.17
N LEU A 127 3.25 -10.51 18.36
CA LEU A 127 3.59 -9.38 17.47
C LEU A 127 5.10 -9.08 17.46
N GLY A 128 5.83 -9.39 18.55
CA GLY A 128 7.28 -9.22 18.59
C GLY A 128 8.02 -10.06 17.55
N ASP A 129 7.56 -11.30 17.32
CA ASP A 129 8.15 -12.19 16.30
C ASP A 129 7.84 -11.69 14.88
N VAL A 130 6.62 -11.19 14.66
CA VAL A 130 6.22 -10.57 13.39
C VAL A 130 7.09 -9.34 13.10
N TYR A 131 7.35 -8.51 14.11
CA TYR A 131 8.25 -7.37 13.98
C TYR A 131 9.66 -7.81 13.59
N LEU A 132 10.22 -8.85 14.24
CA LEU A 132 11.54 -9.38 13.92
C LEU A 132 11.60 -9.99 12.51
N ASN A 133 10.55 -10.70 12.08
CA ASN A 133 10.46 -11.18 10.70
C ASN A 133 10.47 -10.02 9.70
N ALA A 134 9.70 -8.98 9.96
CA ALA A 134 9.61 -7.82 9.08
C ALA A 134 10.90 -6.99 9.02
N MET A 135 11.70 -6.98 10.10
CA MET A 135 13.05 -6.38 10.08
C MET A 135 13.95 -7.04 9.03
N GLY A 136 13.67 -8.28 8.66
CA GLY A 136 14.33 -8.98 7.59
C GLY A 136 13.90 -8.60 6.17
N ASP A 137 12.75 -8.00 6.01
CA ASP A 137 12.24 -7.51 4.72
C ASP A 137 12.54 -6.00 4.58
N ASP A 138 13.71 -5.66 4.06
CA ASP A 138 14.17 -4.29 3.85
C ASP A 138 13.27 -3.43 2.96
N ALA A 139 12.24 -4.02 2.38
CA ALA A 139 11.36 -3.39 1.42
C ALA A 139 9.98 -3.02 1.96
N ASN A 140 9.53 -3.67 3.02
CA ASN A 140 8.15 -3.53 3.49
C ASN A 140 8.10 -3.31 5.00
N SER A 141 7.29 -2.34 5.39
CA SER A 141 7.09 -2.00 6.79
C SER A 141 6.18 -3.01 7.49
N TYR A 142 6.37 -3.21 8.78
CA TYR A 142 5.81 -4.32 9.56
C TYR A 142 4.33 -4.21 9.95
N LEU A 143 3.75 -3.00 10.00
CA LEU A 143 2.39 -2.80 10.53
C LEU A 143 1.34 -3.66 9.80
N TYR A 144 1.49 -3.86 8.50
CA TYR A 144 0.55 -4.68 7.76
C TYR A 144 0.62 -6.15 8.18
N TYR A 145 1.82 -6.69 8.36
CA TYR A 145 2.03 -8.07 8.81
C TYR A 145 1.50 -8.29 10.23
N GLU A 146 1.72 -7.34 11.14
CA GLU A 146 1.15 -7.38 12.48
C GLU A 146 -0.38 -7.37 12.47
N LEU A 147 -1.01 -6.58 11.60
CA LEU A 147 -2.48 -6.58 11.45
C LEU A 147 -3.01 -7.88 10.87
N VAL A 148 -2.28 -8.52 9.93
CA VAL A 148 -2.64 -9.84 9.40
C VAL A 148 -2.51 -10.91 10.48
N HIS A 149 -1.41 -10.91 11.24
CA HIS A 149 -1.22 -11.80 12.39
C HIS A 149 -2.31 -11.60 13.44
N LEU A 150 -2.63 -10.36 13.77
CA LEU A 150 -3.70 -10.03 14.72
C LEU A 150 -5.06 -10.55 14.23
N SER A 151 -5.36 -10.37 12.94
CA SER A 151 -6.59 -10.92 12.34
C SER A 151 -6.65 -12.44 12.45
N GLY A 152 -5.56 -13.15 12.11
CA GLY A 152 -5.46 -14.60 12.24
C GLY A 152 -5.49 -15.08 13.69
N SER A 153 -4.90 -14.31 14.63
CA SER A 153 -4.95 -14.60 16.07
C SER A 153 -6.36 -14.47 16.66
N ILE A 154 -7.14 -13.49 16.19
CA ILE A 154 -8.54 -13.30 16.61
C ILE A 154 -9.44 -14.37 15.99
N PHE A 155 -9.18 -14.75 14.73
CA PHE A 155 -9.97 -15.71 13.97
C PHE A 155 -9.11 -16.89 13.52
N PRO A 156 -8.68 -17.79 14.41
CA PRO A 156 -7.71 -18.84 14.07
C PRO A 156 -8.18 -19.78 12.96
N GLY A 157 -9.49 -20.00 12.81
CA GLY A 157 -10.05 -20.82 11.74
C GLY A 157 -9.82 -20.30 10.31
N ILE A 158 -9.40 -19.04 10.17
CA ILE A 158 -9.08 -18.44 8.87
C ILE A 158 -7.63 -17.99 8.76
N SER A 159 -6.78 -18.25 9.76
CA SER A 159 -5.40 -17.74 9.84
C SER A 159 -4.56 -18.14 8.63
N ALA A 160 -4.71 -19.39 8.14
CA ALA A 160 -4.02 -19.91 6.96
C ALA A 160 -4.74 -19.64 5.63
N THR A 161 -5.82 -18.86 5.65
CA THR A 161 -6.62 -18.56 4.45
C THR A 161 -6.46 -17.10 4.06
N LYS A 162 -6.73 -16.78 2.81
CA LYS A 162 -6.74 -15.39 2.30
C LYS A 162 -7.65 -14.44 3.09
N TRP A 163 -8.63 -14.96 3.81
CA TRP A 163 -9.60 -14.14 4.55
C TRP A 163 -9.00 -13.36 5.71
N SER A 164 -7.94 -13.87 6.36
CA SER A 164 -7.29 -13.14 7.46
C SER A 164 -6.67 -11.82 7.00
N ALA A 165 -5.91 -11.82 5.90
CA ALA A 165 -5.34 -10.61 5.32
C ALA A 165 -6.39 -9.77 4.57
N PHE A 166 -7.40 -10.42 3.95
CA PHE A 166 -8.51 -9.70 3.32
C PHE A 166 -9.32 -8.88 4.32
N LEU A 167 -9.53 -9.33 5.54
CA LEU A 167 -10.19 -8.53 6.58
C LEU A 167 -9.45 -7.23 6.87
N VAL A 168 -8.12 -7.26 6.88
CA VAL A 168 -7.28 -6.05 7.03
C VAL A 168 -7.47 -5.11 5.83
N ASN A 169 -7.42 -5.64 4.60
CA ASN A 169 -7.66 -4.86 3.39
C ASN A 169 -9.09 -4.30 3.33
N ALA A 170 -10.10 -5.07 3.74
CA ALA A 170 -11.48 -4.62 3.79
C ALA A 170 -11.68 -3.48 4.79
N ALA A 171 -11.08 -3.58 5.98
CA ALA A 171 -11.11 -2.48 6.97
C ALA A 171 -10.40 -1.23 6.43
N ALA A 172 -9.26 -1.38 5.79
CA ALA A 172 -8.54 -0.29 5.13
C ALA A 172 -9.37 0.33 3.99
N LEU A 173 -10.05 -0.48 3.16
CA LEU A 173 -10.95 -0.02 2.10
C LEU A 173 -12.11 0.81 2.65
N VAL A 174 -12.74 0.39 3.75
CA VAL A 174 -13.76 1.18 4.43
C VAL A 174 -13.20 2.55 4.83
N ALA A 175 -12.01 2.57 5.45
CA ALA A 175 -11.34 3.82 5.81
C ALA A 175 -11.06 4.70 4.58
N VAL A 176 -10.55 4.13 3.48
CA VAL A 176 -10.32 4.83 2.21
C VAL A 176 -11.60 5.48 1.69
N LEU A 177 -12.71 4.75 1.62
CA LEU A 177 -13.98 5.28 1.12
C LEU A 177 -14.55 6.41 2.00
N VAL A 178 -14.47 6.27 3.32
CA VAL A 178 -14.89 7.30 4.27
C VAL A 178 -14.02 8.55 4.15
N LEU A 179 -12.69 8.39 4.07
CA LEU A 179 -11.74 9.49 3.91
C LEU A 179 -11.93 10.19 2.56
N LEU A 180 -12.09 9.43 1.48
CA LEU A 180 -12.31 9.96 0.14
C LEU A 180 -13.61 10.76 0.06
N TYR A 181 -14.70 10.27 0.67
CA TYR A 181 -15.95 11.00 0.79
C TYR A 181 -15.77 12.31 1.58
N GLY A 182 -15.00 12.29 2.66
CA GLY A 182 -14.65 13.45 3.47
C GLY A 182 -13.83 14.48 2.68
N ILE A 183 -12.80 14.02 1.95
CA ILE A 183 -11.96 14.86 1.08
C ILE A 183 -12.80 15.49 -0.03
N ALA A 184 -13.66 14.73 -0.68
CA ALA A 184 -14.58 15.24 -1.71
C ALA A 184 -15.46 16.39 -1.18
N GLY A 185 -15.79 16.36 0.11
CA GLY A 185 -16.52 17.44 0.78
C GLY A 185 -15.83 18.80 0.79
N TYR A 186 -14.50 18.87 0.61
CA TYR A 186 -13.76 20.13 0.44
C TYR A 186 -13.91 20.73 -0.96
N PHE A 187 -14.32 19.95 -1.93
CA PHE A 187 -14.46 20.34 -3.34
C PHE A 187 -15.90 20.53 -3.75
N THR A 188 -16.84 19.80 -3.15
CA THR A 188 -18.27 19.89 -3.48
C THR A 188 -19.17 19.65 -2.27
N ALA A 189 -20.27 20.41 -2.21
CA ALA A 189 -21.35 20.14 -1.28
C ALA A 189 -22.34 19.07 -1.80
N ASP A 190 -22.27 18.71 -3.07
CA ASP A 190 -23.18 17.74 -3.70
C ASP A 190 -22.86 16.31 -3.27
N THR A 191 -23.75 15.72 -2.49
CA THR A 191 -23.63 14.35 -2.00
C THR A 191 -23.54 13.33 -3.12
N LYS A 192 -24.24 13.55 -4.24
CA LYS A 192 -24.20 12.61 -5.38
C LYS A 192 -22.81 12.58 -6.01
N ARG A 193 -22.15 13.74 -6.15
CA ARG A 193 -20.75 13.80 -6.64
C ARG A 193 -19.81 13.07 -5.68
N LYS A 194 -19.95 13.26 -4.37
CA LYS A 194 -19.13 12.57 -3.36
C LYS A 194 -19.30 11.05 -3.43
N LEU A 195 -20.54 10.58 -3.54
CA LEU A 195 -20.82 9.14 -3.69
C LEU A 195 -20.31 8.58 -5.02
N MET A 196 -20.40 9.37 -6.11
CA MET A 196 -19.86 8.97 -7.42
C MET A 196 -18.35 8.77 -7.38
N VAL A 197 -17.62 9.63 -6.65
CA VAL A 197 -16.17 9.45 -6.42
C VAL A 197 -15.91 8.09 -5.76
N CYS A 198 -16.65 7.78 -4.68
CA CYS A 198 -16.49 6.50 -3.98
C CYS A 198 -16.86 5.30 -4.85
N LEU A 199 -17.94 5.39 -5.63
CA LEU A 199 -18.38 4.32 -6.54
C LEU A 199 -17.39 4.07 -7.66
N LEU A 200 -16.95 5.12 -8.37
CA LEU A 200 -16.01 4.97 -9.48
C LEU A 200 -14.67 4.45 -9.00
N PHE A 201 -14.17 4.94 -7.86
CA PHE A 201 -12.98 4.40 -7.24
C PHE A 201 -13.18 2.94 -6.83
N GLY A 202 -14.22 2.66 -6.03
CA GLY A 202 -14.44 1.33 -5.45
C GLY A 202 -14.72 0.23 -6.48
N CYS A 203 -15.29 0.58 -7.64
CA CYS A 203 -15.52 -0.34 -8.76
C CYS A 203 -14.42 -0.28 -9.84
N SER A 204 -13.34 0.49 -9.63
CA SER A 204 -12.22 0.53 -10.57
C SER A 204 -11.37 -0.73 -10.47
N VAL A 205 -10.72 -1.10 -11.59
CA VAL A 205 -9.76 -2.22 -11.62
C VAL A 205 -8.72 -2.07 -10.52
N GLY A 206 -8.12 -0.88 -10.39
CA GLY A 206 -7.09 -0.65 -9.36
C GLY A 206 -7.57 -0.83 -7.93
N CYS A 207 -8.81 -0.45 -7.60
CA CYS A 207 -9.36 -0.70 -6.26
C CYS A 207 -9.67 -2.17 -6.04
N LEU A 208 -10.29 -2.84 -7.00
CA LEU A 208 -10.65 -4.26 -6.90
C LEU A 208 -9.41 -5.13 -6.80
N ASP A 209 -8.39 -4.87 -7.62
CA ASP A 209 -7.11 -5.57 -7.58
C ASP A 209 -6.42 -5.37 -6.23
N LEU A 210 -6.22 -4.12 -5.78
CA LEU A 210 -5.53 -3.83 -4.52
C LEU A 210 -6.32 -4.27 -3.26
N SER A 211 -7.64 -4.40 -3.35
CA SER A 211 -8.44 -4.92 -2.24
C SER A 211 -8.26 -6.42 -2.06
N THR A 212 -8.07 -7.16 -3.16
CA THR A 212 -7.87 -8.62 -3.17
C THR A 212 -6.39 -9.01 -3.15
N TYR A 213 -5.48 -8.13 -3.49
CA TYR A 213 -4.04 -8.33 -3.37
C TYR A 213 -3.59 -8.14 -1.92
N LEU A 214 -3.14 -9.19 -1.27
CA LEU A 214 -2.91 -9.25 0.18
C LEU A 214 -1.57 -8.62 0.59
N ARG A 215 -1.43 -7.32 0.29
CA ARG A 215 -0.25 -6.49 0.58
C ARG A 215 -0.66 -5.15 1.20
N ALA A 216 0.29 -4.42 1.75
CA ALA A 216 0.09 -3.20 2.52
C ALA A 216 -0.48 -1.99 1.75
N TYR A 217 -0.74 -2.10 0.44
CA TYR A 217 -1.09 -0.94 -0.40
C TYR A 217 -2.42 -0.29 -0.03
N MET A 218 -3.45 -1.09 0.28
CA MET A 218 -4.75 -0.54 0.69
C MET A 218 -4.63 0.20 2.03
N LEU A 219 -3.84 -0.33 2.97
CA LEU A 219 -3.54 0.31 4.24
C LEU A 219 -2.75 1.62 4.05
N ALA A 220 -1.72 1.61 3.20
CA ALA A 220 -0.95 2.80 2.85
C ALA A 220 -1.84 3.90 2.25
N MET A 221 -2.76 3.53 1.37
CA MET A 221 -3.73 4.43 0.75
C MET A 221 -4.63 5.10 1.80
N ALA A 222 -5.07 4.36 2.82
CA ALA A 222 -5.85 4.91 3.92
C ALA A 222 -5.04 5.97 4.69
N PHE A 223 -3.78 5.69 5.03
CA PHE A 223 -2.91 6.67 5.70
C PHE A 223 -2.63 7.90 4.83
N GLN A 224 -2.42 7.72 3.54
CA GLN A 224 -2.18 8.85 2.62
C GLN A 224 -3.39 9.78 2.51
N LEU A 225 -4.60 9.23 2.41
CA LEU A 225 -5.82 10.02 2.43
C LEU A 225 -6.07 10.68 3.78
N ALA A 226 -5.77 10.00 4.88
CA ALA A 226 -5.87 10.57 6.23
C ALA A 226 -4.92 11.77 6.39
N LEU A 227 -3.66 11.64 5.96
CA LEU A 227 -2.69 12.73 5.95
C LEU A 227 -3.20 13.93 5.14
N LEU A 228 -3.70 13.69 3.91
CA LEU A 228 -4.27 14.75 3.08
C LEU A 228 -5.45 15.44 3.77
N LEU A 229 -6.38 14.67 4.33
CA LEU A 229 -7.54 15.22 5.02
C LEU A 229 -7.15 16.09 6.22
N VAL A 230 -6.16 15.67 7.00
CA VAL A 230 -5.66 16.47 8.14
C VAL A 230 -4.96 17.74 7.65
N HIS A 231 -4.22 17.70 6.54
CA HIS A 231 -3.65 18.93 5.95
C HIS A 231 -4.73 19.90 5.46
N LEU A 232 -5.78 19.41 4.81
CA LEU A 232 -6.91 20.27 4.40
C LEU A 232 -7.60 20.91 5.61
N LYS A 233 -7.79 20.16 6.71
CA LYS A 233 -8.30 20.69 7.98
C LYS A 233 -7.35 21.72 8.58
N LEU A 234 -6.06 21.46 8.60
CA LEU A 234 -5.03 22.35 9.10
C LEU A 234 -5.03 23.69 8.33
N TYR A 235 -5.09 23.65 6.99
CA TYR A 235 -5.18 24.89 6.19
C TYR A 235 -6.43 25.70 6.52
N GLN A 236 -7.57 25.03 6.66
CA GLN A 236 -8.81 25.69 7.03
C GLN A 236 -8.75 26.29 8.45
N ALA A 237 -8.20 25.54 9.42
CA ALA A 237 -8.03 26.00 10.80
C ALA A 237 -7.10 27.22 10.89
N ILE A 238 -5.99 27.21 10.16
CA ILE A 238 -5.07 28.36 10.10
C ILE A 238 -5.74 29.57 9.47
N ARG A 239 -6.43 29.42 8.33
CA ARG A 239 -7.15 30.53 7.66
C ARG A 239 -8.22 31.17 8.54
N ASN A 240 -8.88 30.36 9.36
CA ASN A 240 -9.96 30.81 10.24
C ASN A 240 -9.46 31.23 11.64
N GLY A 241 -8.15 31.23 11.90
CA GLY A 241 -7.57 31.58 13.20
C GLY A 241 -7.92 30.64 14.35
N MET A 242 -8.33 29.38 14.06
CA MET A 242 -8.80 28.39 15.06
C MET A 242 -7.62 27.68 15.74
N GLU A 243 -6.96 28.33 16.67
CA GLU A 243 -5.72 27.86 17.29
C GLU A 243 -5.82 26.46 17.92
N LYS A 244 -6.97 26.12 18.59
CA LYS A 244 -7.19 24.76 19.15
C LYS A 244 -7.24 23.70 18.06
N ALA A 245 -7.88 23.99 16.93
CA ALA A 245 -7.94 23.08 15.79
C ALA A 245 -6.55 22.90 15.16
N VAL A 246 -5.77 23.97 15.00
CA VAL A 246 -4.39 23.89 14.51
C VAL A 246 -3.54 22.96 15.38
N ARG A 247 -3.62 23.09 16.71
CA ARG A 247 -2.87 22.20 17.62
C ARG A 247 -3.30 20.75 17.48
N ARG A 248 -4.60 20.48 17.46
CA ARG A 248 -5.16 19.12 17.27
C ARG A 248 -4.68 18.51 15.96
N ASP A 249 -4.72 19.28 14.86
CA ASP A 249 -4.36 18.77 13.54
C ASP A 249 -2.83 18.54 13.44
N ILE A 250 -1.99 19.36 14.08
CA ILE A 250 -0.55 19.12 14.22
C ILE A 250 -0.26 17.82 15.00
N VAL A 251 -0.96 17.58 16.12
CA VAL A 251 -0.84 16.33 16.87
C VAL A 251 -1.31 15.13 16.02
N GLY A 252 -2.39 15.30 15.27
CA GLY A 252 -2.84 14.30 14.31
C GLY A 252 -1.77 13.93 13.27
N LEU A 253 -1.06 14.94 12.72
CA LEU A 253 0.06 14.69 11.81
C LEU A 253 1.23 13.97 12.49
N LEU A 254 1.57 14.36 13.74
CA LEU A 254 2.64 13.71 14.50
C LEU A 254 2.40 12.20 14.72
N ILE A 255 1.13 11.80 14.80
CA ILE A 255 0.72 10.39 14.92
C ILE A 255 0.65 9.72 13.55
N LEU A 256 0.00 10.36 12.57
CA LEU A 256 -0.27 9.74 11.28
C LEU A 256 0.97 9.56 10.40
N TYR A 257 1.97 10.43 10.50
CA TYR A 257 3.19 10.31 9.72
C TYR A 257 3.97 9.03 10.07
N PRO A 258 4.33 8.76 11.36
CA PRO A 258 5.02 7.53 11.71
C PRO A 258 4.18 6.28 11.42
N LEU A 259 2.89 6.27 11.75
CA LEU A 259 2.01 5.13 11.47
C LEU A 259 1.87 4.85 9.97
N GLY A 260 1.76 5.88 9.15
CA GLY A 260 1.74 5.72 7.70
C GLY A 260 3.07 5.21 7.15
N TYR A 261 4.20 5.65 7.72
CA TYR A 261 5.52 5.18 7.34
C TYR A 261 5.70 3.69 7.65
N ILE A 262 5.35 3.25 8.86
CA ILE A 262 5.41 1.83 9.24
C ILE A 262 4.30 0.97 8.60
N ALA A 263 3.30 1.58 7.98
CA ALA A 263 2.35 0.87 7.11
C ALA A 263 2.95 0.58 5.74
N HIS A 264 3.63 1.57 5.14
CA HIS A 264 4.36 1.42 3.89
C HIS A 264 5.23 2.65 3.62
N TYR A 265 6.50 2.46 3.27
CA TYR A 265 7.49 3.54 3.06
C TYR A 265 7.06 4.58 1.99
N THR A 266 6.23 4.21 1.01
CA THR A 266 5.69 5.17 0.02
C THR A 266 4.84 6.27 0.65
N THR A 267 4.28 6.04 1.84
CA THR A 267 3.61 7.07 2.62
C THR A 267 4.59 8.16 3.07
N GLY A 268 5.85 7.80 3.34
CA GLY A 268 6.93 8.76 3.60
C GLY A 268 7.19 9.69 2.40
N VAL A 269 7.19 9.16 1.18
CA VAL A 269 7.31 9.95 -0.06
C VAL A 269 6.11 10.90 -0.20
N TRP A 270 4.90 10.41 0.05
CA TRP A 270 3.69 11.25 0.06
C TRP A 270 3.75 12.35 1.12
N ALA A 271 4.21 12.00 2.32
CA ALA A 271 4.42 12.94 3.41
C ALA A 271 5.41 14.06 3.03
N ALA A 272 6.48 13.75 2.31
CA ALA A 272 7.43 14.73 1.81
C ALA A 272 6.78 15.70 0.81
N VAL A 273 5.98 15.18 -0.13
CA VAL A 273 5.22 16.00 -1.10
C VAL A 273 4.27 16.96 -0.38
N LEU A 274 3.46 16.42 0.55
CA LEU A 274 2.54 17.23 1.37
C LEU A 274 3.30 18.25 2.24
N GLY A 275 4.43 17.83 2.79
CA GLY A 275 5.28 18.69 3.61
C GLY A 275 5.79 19.90 2.85
N ILE A 276 6.39 19.70 1.69
CA ILE A 276 6.86 20.76 0.80
C ILE A 276 5.70 21.68 0.40
N ALA A 277 4.59 21.11 -0.06
CA ALA A 277 3.42 21.87 -0.45
C ALA A 277 2.86 22.71 0.70
N THR A 278 2.86 22.19 1.93
CA THR A 278 2.41 22.91 3.13
C THR A 278 3.34 24.08 3.46
N LEU A 279 4.65 23.86 3.40
CA LEU A 279 5.63 24.95 3.65
C LEU A 279 5.49 26.07 2.60
N VAL A 280 5.32 25.71 1.33
CA VAL A 280 5.06 26.69 0.25
C VAL A 280 3.74 27.44 0.51
N TRP A 281 2.68 26.70 0.89
CA TRP A 281 1.39 27.32 1.19
C TRP A 281 1.47 28.30 2.38
N LEU A 282 2.13 27.88 3.49
CA LEU A 282 2.36 28.75 4.65
C LEU A 282 3.17 30.01 4.28
N GLY A 283 4.20 29.85 3.44
CA GLY A 283 5.03 30.94 2.97
C GLY A 283 4.29 31.97 2.12
N LYS A 284 3.35 31.51 1.27
CA LYS A 284 2.58 32.38 0.36
C LYS A 284 1.35 33.00 1.00
N ASN A 285 0.69 32.33 1.94
CA ASN A 285 -0.61 32.77 2.47
C ASN A 285 -0.53 33.42 3.86
N LEU A 286 0.62 33.34 4.53
CA LEU A 286 0.81 33.94 5.84
C LEU A 286 1.96 34.97 5.82
N THR A 287 1.88 36.00 6.70
CA THR A 287 2.90 37.00 6.86
C THR A 287 3.30 37.18 8.34
N GLY A 288 4.41 37.84 8.59
CA GLY A 288 4.83 38.26 9.93
C GLY A 288 4.95 37.12 10.94
N GLN A 289 4.44 37.33 12.12
CA GLN A 289 4.47 36.40 13.26
C GLN A 289 3.66 35.12 13.01
N ALA A 290 2.51 35.23 12.34
CA ALA A 290 1.67 34.08 12.03
C ALA A 290 2.40 33.05 11.15
N ARG A 291 3.13 33.51 10.13
CA ARG A 291 3.98 32.70 9.28
C ARG A 291 5.06 32.00 10.10
N LYS A 292 5.87 32.75 10.85
CA LYS A 292 6.97 32.19 11.65
C LYS A 292 6.46 31.11 12.64
N LYS A 293 5.36 31.40 13.35
CA LYS A 293 4.76 30.53 14.34
C LYS A 293 4.30 29.17 13.71
N ASN A 294 3.53 29.24 12.63
CA ASN A 294 2.97 28.04 12.02
C ASN A 294 4.04 27.23 11.26
N MET A 295 4.98 27.87 10.56
CA MET A 295 6.11 27.19 9.94
C MET A 295 6.96 26.46 10.97
N ARG A 296 7.35 27.13 12.07
CA ARG A 296 8.13 26.51 13.15
C ARG A 296 7.44 25.27 13.72
N ARG A 297 6.13 25.37 14.03
CA ARG A 297 5.34 24.24 14.55
C ARG A 297 5.30 23.07 13.59
N TYR A 298 5.06 23.36 12.33
CA TYR A 298 4.96 22.36 11.28
C TYR A 298 6.31 21.65 11.05
N VAL A 299 7.41 22.43 10.99
CA VAL A 299 8.77 21.86 10.83
C VAL A 299 9.15 21.00 12.04
N ILE A 300 8.90 21.47 13.28
CA ILE A 300 9.16 20.66 14.48
C ILE A 300 8.35 19.37 14.45
N CYS A 301 7.07 19.43 14.10
CA CYS A 301 6.23 18.24 13.94
C CYS A 301 6.83 17.26 12.92
N GLY A 302 7.27 17.76 11.75
CA GLY A 302 7.89 16.93 10.72
C GLY A 302 9.19 16.25 11.19
N ILE A 303 10.07 17.00 11.86
CA ILE A 303 11.33 16.45 12.40
C ILE A 303 11.04 15.36 13.44
N LEU A 304 10.13 15.63 14.38
CA LEU A 304 9.75 14.64 15.39
C LEU A 304 9.10 13.39 14.78
N ALA A 305 8.22 13.57 13.80
CA ALA A 305 7.55 12.48 13.12
C ALA A 305 8.54 11.59 12.34
N ILE A 306 9.52 12.20 11.65
CA ILE A 306 10.59 11.47 10.97
C ILE A 306 11.43 10.69 12.00
N GLY A 307 11.83 11.34 13.10
CA GLY A 307 12.59 10.69 14.16
C GLY A 307 11.86 9.48 14.76
N ILE A 308 10.56 9.63 15.06
CA ILE A 308 9.72 8.54 15.56
C ILE A 308 9.60 7.43 14.50
N GLY A 309 9.37 7.76 13.24
CA GLY A 309 9.25 6.79 12.15
C GLY A 309 10.53 5.94 11.99
N ILE A 310 11.70 6.59 12.01
CA ILE A 310 12.99 5.90 11.92
C ILE A 310 13.24 5.01 13.15
N LEU A 311 12.82 5.44 14.35
CA LEU A 311 12.96 4.63 15.56
C LEU A 311 12.04 3.40 15.53
N LEU A 312 10.84 3.53 14.97
CA LEU A 312 9.88 2.42 14.87
C LEU A 312 10.27 1.44 13.75
N ASP A 313 10.84 1.92 12.65
CA ASP A 313 11.20 1.09 11.50
C ASP A 313 12.51 1.60 10.85
N PRO A 314 13.65 1.28 11.44
CA PRO A 314 14.96 1.69 10.91
C PRO A 314 15.28 1.00 9.59
N MET A 315 14.76 -0.22 9.34
CA MET A 315 15.08 -1.01 8.16
C MET A 315 14.41 -0.46 6.89
N SER A 316 13.21 0.09 6.98
CA SER A 316 12.57 0.75 5.82
C SER A 316 13.36 1.93 5.25
N VAL A 317 14.18 2.60 6.07
CA VAL A 317 15.10 3.65 5.59
C VAL A 317 16.16 3.02 4.68
N LEU A 318 16.69 1.87 5.08
CA LEU A 318 17.71 1.14 4.31
C LEU A 318 17.14 0.60 3.01
N GLY A 319 15.93 0.02 3.07
CA GLY A 319 15.21 -0.45 1.90
C GLY A 319 14.95 0.67 0.89
N LEU A 320 14.62 1.88 1.35
CA LEU A 320 14.50 3.04 0.48
C LEU A 320 15.83 3.37 -0.23
N PHE A 321 16.94 3.37 0.51
CA PHE A 321 18.26 3.65 -0.07
C PHE A 321 18.76 2.53 -0.99
N SER A 322 18.50 1.26 -0.68
CA SER A 322 18.85 0.13 -1.53
C SER A 322 18.11 0.18 -2.88
N LYS A 323 16.84 0.51 -2.85
CA LYS A 323 16.02 0.69 -4.06
C LYS A 323 16.44 1.91 -4.90
N LEU A 324 16.85 3.00 -4.27
CA LEU A 324 17.41 4.17 -4.97
C LEU A 324 18.68 3.85 -5.74
N SER A 325 19.49 2.87 -5.26
CA SER A 325 20.83 2.59 -5.78
C SER A 325 20.91 1.40 -6.74
N GLY A 326 19.84 0.60 -6.93
CA GLY A 326 20.04 -0.77 -7.41
C GLY A 326 19.20 -1.31 -8.56
N THR A 327 18.30 -0.56 -9.20
CA THR A 327 17.35 -1.21 -10.14
C THR A 327 17.90 -1.51 -11.54
N GLY A 328 19.12 -1.14 -11.93
CA GLY A 328 19.66 -1.44 -13.27
C GLY A 328 18.81 -0.96 -14.47
N THR A 329 17.52 -0.65 -14.26
CA THR A 329 16.59 -0.19 -15.29
C THR A 329 16.82 1.27 -15.64
N SER A 330 16.80 1.58 -16.93
CA SER A 330 16.90 2.96 -17.40
C SER A 330 15.64 3.75 -17.00
N LEU A 331 15.76 5.07 -16.81
CA LEU A 331 14.61 5.93 -16.54
C LEU A 331 13.54 5.83 -17.64
N ALA A 332 13.95 5.71 -18.90
CA ALA A 332 13.04 5.56 -20.04
C ALA A 332 12.24 4.25 -19.94
N GLN A 333 12.88 3.16 -19.55
CA GLN A 333 12.20 1.88 -19.32
C GLN A 333 11.25 1.95 -18.14
N ALA A 334 11.65 2.54 -17.02
CA ALA A 334 10.79 2.73 -15.86
C ALA A 334 9.55 3.56 -16.18
N ILE A 335 9.68 4.63 -16.98
CA ILE A 335 8.54 5.42 -17.45
C ILE A 335 7.62 4.58 -18.34
N LYS A 336 8.18 3.83 -19.31
CA LYS A 336 7.41 2.97 -20.21
C LYS A 336 6.61 1.92 -19.44
N GLU A 337 7.25 1.22 -18.52
CA GLU A 337 6.61 0.21 -17.67
C GLU A 337 5.54 0.83 -16.75
N SER A 338 5.83 2.02 -16.18
CA SER A 338 4.85 2.75 -15.38
C SER A 338 3.62 3.16 -16.18
N VAL A 339 3.78 3.67 -17.41
CA VAL A 339 2.64 4.05 -18.27
C VAL A 339 1.84 2.82 -18.70
N SER A 340 2.50 1.75 -19.08
CA SER A 340 1.85 0.49 -19.46
C SER A 340 1.10 -0.13 -18.28
N GLY A 341 1.78 -0.25 -17.12
CA GLY A 341 1.19 -0.77 -15.89
C GLY A 341 0.03 0.10 -15.38
N PHE A 342 0.12 1.43 -15.55
CA PHE A 342 -0.93 2.35 -15.17
C PHE A 342 -2.23 2.13 -15.94
N ALA A 343 -2.13 1.91 -17.26
CA ALA A 343 -3.30 1.64 -18.09
C ALA A 343 -4.04 0.37 -17.68
N GLY A 344 -3.30 -0.72 -17.46
CA GLY A 344 -3.86 -2.01 -17.04
C GLY A 344 -4.35 -2.00 -15.59
N ALA A 345 -3.46 -1.62 -14.67
CA ALA A 345 -3.71 -1.75 -13.22
C ALA A 345 -4.73 -0.75 -12.66
N VAL A 346 -4.92 0.43 -13.29
CA VAL A 346 -5.89 1.42 -12.78
C VAL A 346 -7.20 1.38 -13.53
N PHE A 347 -7.12 1.37 -14.85
CA PHE A 347 -8.27 1.59 -15.72
C PHE A 347 -8.73 0.32 -16.45
N GLY A 348 -7.95 -0.74 -16.45
CA GLY A 348 -8.21 -1.96 -17.19
C GLY A 348 -8.02 -1.84 -18.70
N ASN A 349 -7.90 -0.62 -19.24
CA ASN A 349 -7.57 -0.37 -20.65
C ASN A 349 -7.04 1.05 -20.89
N VAL A 350 -6.40 1.20 -22.05
CA VAL A 350 -5.73 2.44 -22.45
C VAL A 350 -6.68 3.59 -22.74
N LEU A 351 -7.91 3.30 -23.16
CA LEU A 351 -8.89 4.34 -23.53
C LEU A 351 -9.32 5.16 -22.32
N TRP A 352 -9.58 4.51 -21.19
CA TRP A 352 -9.91 5.19 -19.94
C TRP A 352 -8.74 6.02 -19.42
N MET A 353 -7.52 5.50 -19.55
CA MET A 353 -6.31 6.25 -19.20
C MET A 353 -6.16 7.52 -20.07
N VAL A 354 -6.33 7.39 -21.38
CA VAL A 354 -6.27 8.55 -22.30
C VAL A 354 -7.35 9.57 -21.95
N GLY A 355 -8.57 9.11 -21.66
CA GLY A 355 -9.66 9.98 -21.19
C GLY A 355 -9.28 10.77 -19.93
N PHE A 356 -8.64 10.12 -18.96
CA PHE A 356 -8.13 10.78 -17.76
C PHE A 356 -7.08 11.85 -18.09
N PHE A 357 -6.09 11.53 -18.93
CA PHE A 357 -5.06 12.51 -19.30
C PHE A 357 -5.63 13.69 -20.11
N ILE A 358 -6.63 13.47 -20.95
CA ILE A 358 -7.33 14.55 -21.65
C ILE A 358 -7.98 15.49 -20.62
N LEU A 359 -8.68 14.97 -19.62
CA LEU A 359 -9.26 15.79 -18.55
C LEU A 359 -8.21 16.57 -17.77
N PHE A 360 -7.10 15.92 -17.43
CA PHE A 360 -5.97 16.57 -16.78
C PHE A 360 -5.40 17.75 -17.60
N VAL A 361 -5.20 17.56 -18.91
CA VAL A 361 -4.73 18.63 -19.79
C VAL A 361 -5.76 19.76 -19.91
N ILE A 362 -7.04 19.44 -20.05
CA ILE A 362 -8.13 20.45 -20.07
C ILE A 362 -8.09 21.27 -18.80
N ASN A 363 -7.92 20.65 -17.64
CA ASN A 363 -7.82 21.32 -16.36
C ASN A 363 -6.61 22.27 -16.32
N LEU A 364 -5.45 21.78 -16.73
CA LEU A 364 -4.22 22.59 -16.78
C LEU A 364 -4.39 23.82 -17.68
N VAL A 365 -4.93 23.65 -18.89
CA VAL A 365 -5.20 24.76 -19.83
C VAL A 365 -6.17 25.78 -19.23
N GLN A 366 -7.23 25.32 -18.56
CA GLN A 366 -8.19 26.22 -17.93
C GLN A 366 -7.58 26.97 -16.75
N ALA A 367 -6.71 26.32 -15.96
CA ALA A 367 -5.98 26.97 -14.88
C ALA A 367 -5.07 28.12 -15.39
N VAL A 368 -4.35 27.87 -16.50
CA VAL A 368 -3.50 28.88 -17.14
C VAL A 368 -4.34 30.05 -17.69
N ARG A 369 -5.49 29.76 -18.30
CA ARG A 369 -6.40 30.78 -18.84
C ARG A 369 -7.19 31.56 -17.78
N LYS A 370 -6.94 31.30 -16.48
CA LYS A 370 -7.60 31.97 -15.34
C LYS A 370 -9.13 31.96 -15.48
N ALA A 371 -9.70 30.84 -15.85
CA ALA A 371 -11.14 30.70 -15.97
C ALA A 371 -11.82 31.04 -14.63
N GLU A 372 -12.64 32.07 -14.58
CA GLU A 372 -13.22 32.66 -13.36
C GLU A 372 -13.94 31.69 -12.44
N LYS A 373 -14.46 30.60 -13.00
CA LYS A 373 -15.20 29.57 -12.26
C LYS A 373 -14.36 28.36 -11.83
N LYS A 374 -13.07 28.35 -12.11
CA LYS A 374 -12.19 27.20 -11.83
C LYS A 374 -11.86 27.09 -10.34
N ASP A 375 -12.01 25.90 -9.78
CA ASP A 375 -11.57 25.62 -8.43
C ASP A 375 -10.04 25.40 -8.37
N THR A 376 -9.32 26.42 -7.93
CA THR A 376 -7.86 26.36 -7.82
C THR A 376 -7.36 25.29 -6.82
N ARG A 377 -8.23 24.81 -5.91
CA ARG A 377 -7.89 23.73 -4.98
C ARG A 377 -7.71 22.41 -5.71
N LEU A 378 -8.50 22.18 -6.77
CA LEU A 378 -8.39 20.98 -7.60
C LEU A 378 -7.08 20.97 -8.38
N VAL A 379 -6.69 22.09 -8.97
CA VAL A 379 -5.39 22.26 -9.65
C VAL A 379 -4.22 21.98 -8.71
N TRP A 380 -4.31 22.46 -7.47
CA TRP A 380 -3.30 22.17 -6.45
C TRP A 380 -3.20 20.66 -6.16
N LEU A 381 -4.33 19.97 -6.05
CA LEU A 381 -4.36 18.52 -5.85
C LEU A 381 -3.75 17.75 -7.03
N GLU A 382 -4.01 18.16 -8.26
CA GLU A 382 -3.41 17.57 -9.46
C GLU A 382 -1.88 17.71 -9.47
N TRP A 383 -1.36 18.88 -9.09
CA TRP A 383 0.09 19.08 -8.97
C TRP A 383 0.70 18.21 -7.87
N LEU A 384 0.00 18.02 -6.75
CA LEU A 384 0.44 17.08 -5.71
C LEU A 384 0.52 15.65 -6.24
N LEU A 385 -0.50 15.20 -6.98
CA LEU A 385 -0.52 13.88 -7.59
C LEU A 385 0.60 13.70 -8.61
N ALA A 386 0.77 14.67 -9.50
CA ALA A 386 1.84 14.64 -10.50
C ALA A 386 3.23 14.61 -9.83
N GLY A 387 3.46 15.44 -8.81
CA GLY A 387 4.69 15.47 -8.05
C GLY A 387 4.96 14.15 -7.31
N TYR A 388 3.93 13.57 -6.72
CA TYR A 388 4.05 12.27 -6.05
C TYR A 388 4.39 11.15 -7.04
N CYS A 389 3.66 11.03 -8.15
CA CYS A 389 3.94 10.03 -9.17
C CYS A 389 5.35 10.19 -9.75
N ALA A 390 5.77 11.43 -10.04
CA ALA A 390 7.12 11.72 -10.53
C ALA A 390 8.20 11.29 -9.52
N LEU A 391 8.03 11.62 -8.24
CA LEU A 391 8.97 11.22 -7.20
C LEU A 391 9.04 9.70 -7.06
N ILE A 392 7.92 9.00 -7.07
CA ILE A 392 7.93 7.53 -7.00
C ILE A 392 8.69 6.93 -8.19
N VAL A 393 8.40 7.36 -9.42
CA VAL A 393 9.11 6.85 -10.62
C VAL A 393 10.60 7.16 -10.57
N LEU A 394 10.97 8.35 -10.09
CA LEU A 394 12.38 8.75 -9.97
C LEU A 394 13.12 8.02 -8.85
N THR A 395 12.45 7.72 -7.75
CA THR A 395 13.09 7.14 -6.55
C THR A 395 13.09 5.62 -6.54
N THR A 396 11.99 4.99 -6.92
CA THR A 396 11.84 3.53 -6.81
C THR A 396 11.90 2.82 -8.16
N ARG A 397 11.73 3.54 -9.27
CA ARG A 397 11.58 3.01 -10.63
C ARG A 397 10.52 1.89 -10.75
N PHE A 398 9.63 1.82 -9.79
CA PHE A 398 8.51 0.87 -9.72
C PHE A 398 7.18 1.63 -9.68
N PRO A 399 6.08 1.08 -10.22
CA PRO A 399 4.78 1.76 -10.25
C PRO A 399 4.06 1.74 -8.88
N TYR A 400 4.73 2.14 -7.80
CA TYR A 400 4.13 2.21 -6.45
C TYR A 400 3.16 3.39 -6.26
N PHE A 401 2.88 4.17 -7.31
CA PHE A 401 1.89 5.26 -7.25
C PHE A 401 0.43 4.75 -7.15
N LYS A 402 0.22 3.44 -7.09
CA LYS A 402 -1.08 2.78 -6.85
C LYS A 402 -1.88 3.41 -5.72
N VAL A 403 -1.22 3.89 -4.69
CA VAL A 403 -1.83 4.55 -3.53
C VAL A 403 -2.46 5.91 -3.84
N ALA A 404 -2.18 6.50 -4.99
CA ALA A 404 -2.79 7.75 -5.44
C ALA A 404 -4.12 7.57 -6.21
N TYR A 405 -4.53 6.34 -6.49
CA TYR A 405 -5.73 6.04 -7.30
C TYR A 405 -7.01 6.71 -6.80
N PRO A 406 -7.33 6.74 -5.48
CA PRO A 406 -8.55 7.39 -5.03
C PRO A 406 -8.63 8.86 -5.42
N LEU A 407 -7.50 9.57 -5.38
CA LEU A 407 -7.45 10.99 -5.71
C LEU A 407 -7.63 11.25 -7.21
N MET A 408 -7.23 10.30 -8.07
CA MET A 408 -7.48 10.37 -9.52
C MET A 408 -8.98 10.35 -9.81
N PHE A 409 -9.74 9.48 -9.14
CA PHE A 409 -11.20 9.42 -9.31
C PHE A 409 -11.90 10.66 -8.73
N LEU A 410 -11.36 11.24 -7.64
CA LEU A 410 -11.83 12.53 -7.15
C LEU A 410 -11.67 13.61 -8.23
N VAL A 411 -10.49 13.72 -8.83
CA VAL A 411 -10.21 14.69 -9.91
C VAL A 411 -11.15 14.48 -11.09
N ILE A 412 -11.30 13.24 -11.57
CA ILE A 412 -12.19 12.91 -12.68
C ILE A 412 -13.61 13.43 -12.43
N VAL A 413 -14.20 13.11 -11.29
CA VAL A 413 -15.59 13.49 -10.98
C VAL A 413 -15.74 14.99 -10.83
N MET A 414 -14.74 15.68 -10.23
CA MET A 414 -14.79 17.14 -10.10
C MET A 414 -14.66 17.85 -11.45
N GLU A 415 -13.76 17.39 -12.34
CA GLU A 415 -13.58 17.97 -13.66
C GLU A 415 -14.80 17.75 -14.56
N LEU A 416 -15.36 16.56 -14.55
CA LEU A 416 -16.60 16.28 -15.28
C LEU A 416 -17.74 17.16 -14.78
N GLY A 417 -17.84 17.39 -13.45
CA GLY A 417 -18.80 18.32 -12.89
C GLY A 417 -18.59 19.76 -13.35
N PHE A 418 -17.34 20.20 -13.42
CA PHE A 418 -16.99 21.53 -13.89
C PHE A 418 -17.30 21.74 -15.39
N LEU A 419 -16.96 20.77 -16.23
CA LEU A 419 -17.32 20.78 -17.65
C LEU A 419 -18.84 20.85 -17.86
N ALA A 420 -19.62 20.13 -17.04
CA ALA A 420 -21.07 20.18 -17.10
C ALA A 420 -21.63 21.59 -16.80
N GLU A 421 -21.00 22.34 -15.89
CA GLU A 421 -21.38 23.71 -15.56
C GLU A 421 -21.04 24.70 -16.69
N ILE A 422 -19.92 24.51 -17.40
CA ILE A 422 -19.53 25.37 -18.53
C ILE A 422 -20.47 25.23 -19.70
N ILE A 423 -20.83 23.98 -20.08
CA ILE A 423 -21.56 23.71 -21.32
C ILE A 423 -23.06 24.05 -21.22
N GLN A 424 -23.53 24.46 -20.04
CA GLN A 424 -24.92 24.91 -19.76
C GLN A 424 -26.03 23.94 -20.27
N ARG A 425 -25.71 22.67 -20.47
CA ARG A 425 -26.68 21.62 -20.87
C ARG A 425 -26.77 20.50 -19.85
N PRO A 426 -27.22 20.78 -18.61
CA PRO A 426 -27.03 19.87 -17.47
C PRO A 426 -27.72 18.51 -17.61
N ARG A 427 -28.83 18.42 -18.38
CA ARG A 427 -29.57 17.14 -18.53
C ARG A 427 -28.86 16.18 -19.48
N ARG A 428 -28.46 16.64 -20.67
CA ARG A 428 -27.76 15.78 -21.66
C ARG A 428 -26.39 15.33 -21.14
N ILE A 429 -25.66 16.24 -20.52
CA ILE A 429 -24.33 15.95 -19.97
C ILE A 429 -24.41 15.00 -18.79
N ARG A 430 -25.38 15.17 -17.88
CA ARG A 430 -25.63 14.21 -16.78
C ARG A 430 -25.94 12.82 -17.32
N MET A 431 -26.71 12.71 -18.40
CA MET A 431 -26.99 11.43 -19.03
C MET A 431 -25.71 10.79 -19.60
N ILE A 432 -24.89 11.56 -20.33
CA ILE A 432 -23.61 11.08 -20.86
C ILE A 432 -22.70 10.59 -19.74
N TYR A 433 -22.55 11.34 -18.64
CA TYR A 433 -21.74 10.94 -17.49
C TYR A 433 -22.27 9.68 -16.81
N SER A 434 -23.58 9.54 -16.68
CA SER A 434 -24.17 8.33 -16.13
C SER A 434 -23.87 7.11 -16.99
N ILE A 435 -23.96 7.27 -18.32
CA ILE A 435 -23.62 6.20 -19.27
C ILE A 435 -22.14 5.85 -19.18
N LEU A 436 -21.25 6.85 -19.21
CA LEU A 436 -19.81 6.62 -19.10
C LEU A 436 -19.45 5.95 -17.77
N ALA A 437 -20.06 6.36 -16.65
CA ALA A 437 -19.85 5.74 -15.36
C ALA A 437 -20.30 4.27 -15.34
N VAL A 438 -21.47 3.96 -15.91
CA VAL A 438 -21.96 2.57 -16.02
C VAL A 438 -21.04 1.72 -16.89
N VAL A 439 -20.61 2.26 -18.05
CA VAL A 439 -19.68 1.55 -18.95
C VAL A 439 -18.32 1.35 -18.28
N PHE A 440 -17.82 2.35 -17.57
CA PHE A 440 -16.56 2.23 -16.81
C PHE A 440 -16.65 1.15 -15.74
N ILE A 441 -17.69 1.19 -14.90
CA ILE A 441 -17.91 0.19 -13.84
C ILE A 441 -18.06 -1.20 -14.46
N GLY A 442 -18.92 -1.35 -15.47
CA GLY A 442 -19.15 -2.64 -16.12
C GLY A 442 -17.88 -3.21 -16.75
N SER A 443 -17.10 -2.39 -17.48
CA SER A 443 -15.84 -2.83 -18.08
C SER A 443 -14.79 -3.19 -17.03
N SER A 444 -14.72 -2.46 -15.91
CA SER A 444 -13.80 -2.74 -14.81
C SER A 444 -14.13 -4.07 -14.13
N LEU A 445 -15.40 -4.32 -13.84
CA LEU A 445 -15.84 -5.58 -13.24
C LEU A 445 -15.55 -6.78 -14.15
N VAL A 446 -15.88 -6.67 -15.44
CA VAL A 446 -15.61 -7.74 -16.42
C VAL A 446 -14.11 -8.00 -16.56
N TYR A 447 -13.29 -6.96 -16.65
CA TYR A 447 -11.84 -7.09 -16.75
C TYR A 447 -11.24 -7.77 -15.53
N THR A 448 -11.63 -7.34 -14.31
CA THR A 448 -11.15 -7.94 -13.07
C THR A 448 -11.58 -9.41 -12.96
N TYR A 449 -12.84 -9.73 -13.31
CA TYR A 449 -13.34 -11.11 -13.33
C TYR A 449 -12.52 -12.00 -14.28
N TYR A 450 -12.24 -11.51 -15.47
CA TYR A 450 -11.45 -12.27 -16.46
C TYR A 450 -10.02 -12.54 -15.96
N ASN A 451 -9.36 -11.53 -15.41
CA ASN A 451 -8.00 -11.67 -14.89
C ASN A 451 -7.93 -12.66 -13.73
N LYS A 452 -8.82 -12.53 -12.75
CA LYS A 452 -8.85 -13.45 -11.59
C LYS A 452 -9.15 -14.90 -12.01
N ASN A 453 -10.06 -15.12 -12.95
CA ASN A 453 -10.29 -16.48 -13.47
C ASN A 453 -9.09 -17.04 -14.24
N THR A 454 -8.30 -16.20 -14.90
CA THR A 454 -7.09 -16.64 -15.60
C THR A 454 -6.02 -17.08 -14.58
N GLU A 455 -5.80 -16.29 -13.52
CA GLU A 455 -4.91 -16.63 -12.41
C GLU A 455 -5.30 -17.94 -11.75
N VAL A 456 -6.59 -18.13 -11.43
CA VAL A 456 -7.11 -19.37 -10.82
C VAL A 456 -6.88 -20.58 -11.74
N ARG A 457 -7.09 -20.48 -13.05
CA ARG A 457 -6.85 -21.60 -13.99
C ARG A 457 -5.40 -22.06 -14.01
N VAL A 458 -4.44 -21.13 -13.94
CA VAL A 458 -3.02 -21.46 -13.89
C VAL A 458 -2.71 -22.20 -12.60
N SER A 459 -3.22 -21.70 -11.47
CA SER A 459 -3.01 -22.33 -10.17
C SER A 459 -3.68 -23.72 -10.07
N ASP A 460 -4.89 -23.88 -10.62
CA ASP A 460 -5.59 -25.19 -10.70
C ASP A 460 -4.77 -26.21 -11.51
N GLN A 461 -4.09 -25.79 -12.56
CA GLN A 461 -3.21 -26.67 -13.36
C GLN A 461 -1.98 -27.12 -12.56
N VAL A 462 -1.36 -26.21 -11.80
CA VAL A 462 -0.24 -26.54 -10.92
C VAL A 462 -0.70 -27.51 -9.82
N GLU A 463 -1.85 -27.23 -9.19
CA GLU A 463 -2.42 -28.12 -8.16
C GLU A 463 -2.70 -29.52 -8.70
N ALA A 464 -3.34 -29.62 -9.87
CA ALA A 464 -3.62 -30.92 -10.50
C ALA A 464 -2.34 -31.71 -10.87
N ALA A 465 -1.28 -30.98 -11.31
CA ALA A 465 0.02 -31.59 -11.60
C ALA A 465 0.68 -32.17 -10.32
N LEU A 466 0.60 -31.43 -9.21
CA LEU A 466 1.11 -31.87 -7.92
C LEU A 466 0.30 -33.03 -7.35
N GLU A 467 -1.01 -33.03 -7.51
CA GLU A 467 -1.89 -34.18 -7.10
C GLU A 467 -1.63 -35.45 -7.90
N ALA A 468 -1.32 -35.34 -9.19
CA ALA A 468 -1.01 -36.48 -10.04
C ALA A 468 0.34 -37.14 -9.73
N ALA A 469 1.20 -36.49 -8.95
CA ALA A 469 2.54 -36.98 -8.65
C ALA A 469 2.57 -38.19 -7.68
N ASP A 470 1.46 -38.51 -7.00
CA ASP A 470 1.28 -39.67 -6.10
C ASP A 470 2.55 -40.08 -5.33
N THR A 471 3.12 -39.13 -4.61
CA THR A 471 4.36 -39.27 -3.84
C THR A 471 4.27 -38.55 -2.50
N ASP A 472 4.86 -39.14 -1.46
CA ASP A 472 4.94 -38.51 -0.13
C ASP A 472 6.11 -37.54 -0.01
N ARG A 473 7.03 -37.54 -1.00
CA ARG A 473 8.23 -36.71 -1.00
C ARG A 473 8.34 -35.93 -2.28
N LEU A 474 8.76 -34.66 -2.16
CA LEU A 474 8.92 -33.75 -3.28
C LEU A 474 10.31 -33.12 -3.25
N LEU A 475 10.95 -33.01 -4.40
CA LEU A 475 12.11 -32.16 -4.61
C LEU A 475 11.66 -30.89 -5.33
N LEU A 476 11.77 -29.76 -4.65
CA LEU A 476 11.53 -28.44 -5.23
C LEU A 476 12.85 -27.77 -5.58
N ILE A 477 13.11 -27.64 -6.86
CA ILE A 477 14.26 -26.87 -7.36
C ILE A 477 13.77 -25.49 -7.76
N ARG A 478 14.37 -24.43 -7.21
CA ARG A 478 14.01 -23.06 -7.52
C ARG A 478 15.23 -22.21 -7.86
N GLU A 479 15.04 -21.23 -8.72
CA GLU A 479 16.05 -20.22 -9.03
C GLU A 479 15.80 -18.98 -8.16
N HIS A 480 16.75 -18.65 -7.31
CA HIS A 480 16.65 -17.52 -6.35
C HIS A 480 15.39 -17.53 -5.49
N ALA A 481 14.68 -16.39 -5.43
CA ALA A 481 13.47 -16.17 -4.64
C ALA A 481 12.18 -16.49 -5.41
N GLU A 482 12.25 -17.09 -6.59
CA GLU A 482 11.09 -17.43 -7.41
C GLU A 482 10.44 -18.73 -6.94
N GLY A 483 9.18 -18.95 -7.30
CA GLY A 483 8.44 -20.18 -7.00
C GLY A 483 7.78 -20.24 -5.62
N TYR A 484 7.64 -19.09 -4.93
CA TYR A 484 6.93 -19.04 -3.64
C TYR A 484 5.45 -19.40 -3.74
N GLU A 485 4.84 -19.24 -4.89
CA GLU A 485 3.44 -19.56 -5.15
C GLU A 485 3.11 -21.03 -4.83
N CYS A 486 4.09 -21.91 -4.98
CA CYS A 486 3.90 -23.35 -4.71
C CYS A 486 3.91 -23.67 -3.21
N PHE A 487 4.50 -22.83 -2.34
CA PHE A 487 4.73 -23.16 -0.94
C PHE A 487 3.47 -23.57 -0.15
N PRO A 488 2.32 -22.89 -0.29
CA PRO A 488 1.11 -23.34 0.40
C PRO A 488 0.63 -24.74 0.00
N LEU A 489 0.99 -25.17 -1.22
CA LEU A 489 0.65 -26.52 -1.74
C LEU A 489 1.61 -27.59 -1.22
N LEU A 490 2.83 -27.21 -0.83
CA LEU A 490 3.86 -28.14 -0.36
C LEU A 490 3.50 -28.81 0.97
N GLY A 491 2.64 -28.21 1.79
CA GLY A 491 2.13 -28.82 3.03
C GLY A 491 1.30 -30.08 2.81
N ARG A 492 1.07 -30.53 1.58
CA ARG A 492 0.44 -31.83 1.24
C ARG A 492 1.41 -33.01 1.33
N TYR A 493 2.70 -32.76 1.16
CA TYR A 493 3.74 -33.77 1.18
C TYR A 493 4.26 -33.99 2.60
N GLU A 494 4.58 -35.24 2.95
CA GLU A 494 5.18 -35.59 4.25
C GLU A 494 6.53 -34.89 4.43
N SER A 495 7.31 -34.74 3.33
CA SER A 495 8.56 -34.03 3.33
C SER A 495 8.88 -33.41 1.97
N VAL A 496 9.47 -32.23 1.99
CA VAL A 496 9.90 -31.51 0.79
C VAL A 496 11.38 -31.13 0.96
N TYR A 497 12.19 -31.51 -0.01
CA TYR A 497 13.54 -30.96 -0.11
C TYR A 497 13.51 -29.72 -0.98
N VAL A 498 13.89 -28.59 -0.42
CA VAL A 498 14.01 -27.34 -1.17
C VAL A 498 15.47 -27.14 -1.55
N LEU A 499 15.73 -27.01 -2.85
CA LEU A 499 17.03 -26.70 -3.42
C LEU A 499 16.94 -25.35 -4.11
N THR A 500 17.70 -24.37 -3.62
CA THR A 500 17.94 -23.14 -4.37
C THR A 500 19.07 -23.38 -5.35
N TYR A 501 18.77 -23.25 -6.65
CA TYR A 501 19.66 -23.65 -7.73
C TYR A 501 21.07 -23.05 -7.61
N GLY A 502 22.04 -23.94 -7.69
CA GLY A 502 23.45 -23.69 -7.88
C GLY A 502 24.01 -25.04 -8.37
N GLU A 503 24.67 -25.07 -9.51
CA GLU A 503 25.12 -26.32 -10.18
C GLU A 503 25.85 -27.26 -9.22
N GLU A 504 26.76 -26.75 -8.40
CA GLU A 504 27.52 -27.54 -7.42
C GLU A 504 26.65 -28.25 -6.36
N LYS A 505 25.55 -27.64 -5.97
CA LYS A 505 24.61 -28.24 -4.96
C LYS A 505 23.72 -29.31 -5.56
N LEU A 506 23.35 -29.17 -6.83
CA LEU A 506 22.55 -30.19 -7.53
C LEU A 506 23.37 -31.44 -7.77
N ASP A 507 24.61 -31.30 -8.21
CA ASP A 507 25.52 -32.43 -8.44
C ASP A 507 25.82 -33.20 -7.13
N ALA A 508 25.98 -32.50 -6.02
CA ALA A 508 26.13 -33.13 -4.70
C ALA A 508 24.89 -33.91 -4.27
N LEU A 509 23.70 -33.36 -4.52
CA LEU A 509 22.43 -34.03 -4.19
C LEU A 509 22.15 -35.26 -5.05
N LEU A 510 22.58 -35.26 -6.32
CA LEU A 510 22.41 -36.39 -7.25
C LEU A 510 23.46 -37.49 -7.04
N ALA A 511 24.52 -37.19 -6.29
CA ALA A 511 25.59 -38.13 -5.95
C ALA A 511 25.28 -38.96 -4.69
N ASP A 512 24.39 -38.50 -3.81
CA ASP A 512 23.87 -39.19 -2.63
C ASP A 512 22.58 -39.98 -2.99
#